data_6cf623a297820c78722529fec5174272
#
_entry.id   6cf623a297820c78722529fec5174272
#
_cell.length_a   1.000
_cell.length_b   1.000
_cell.length_c   1.000
_cell.angle_alpha   90.00
_cell.angle_beta   90.00
_cell.angle_gamma   90.00
#
_symmetry.space_group_name_H-M   'P 1'
#
loop_
_entity.id
_entity.type
_entity.pdbx_description
1 polymer ?
#
loop_
_entity_poly.entity_id
_entity_poly.type
_entity_poly.pdbx_seq_one_letter_code
_entity_poly.pdbx_strand_id
1 'polypeptide(L)'
;KITPASLRMSSEQKLKEEDKIVAHLETTNRIELLFFTNQQQVYKTRASEFGESKASVLGDYVPAKLGLSDGELVVQMIATADYSGDLLFVFANGKAARVPLSAYATKTNRKKLQNAYSGKSPLVQILQIPSGEASCPVFIRTDGNRAVLAETSLIAAKATRDTQGVQVVTLKAKHLVCEARILNEEESTALKKYRVKTIPATGGMAKDLPGSGQMTLL
;
A
#
# COMPACT_ATOMS: atom_id res chain seq x y z
N LYS A 1 11.06 -12.03 2.01
CA LYS A 1 10.71 -13.44 2.27
C LYS A 1 9.38 -13.52 3.00
N ILE A 2 8.65 -14.60 2.80
CA ILE A 2 7.40 -14.92 3.51
C ILE A 2 7.62 -16.19 4.32
N THR A 3 7.26 -16.14 5.60
CA THR A 3 7.29 -17.28 6.50
C THR A 3 5.87 -17.52 7.03
N PRO A 4 5.07 -18.38 6.38
CA PRO A 4 3.77 -18.76 6.92
C PRO A 4 4.01 -19.62 8.18
N ALA A 5 3.43 -19.21 9.29
CA ALA A 5 3.51 -19.96 10.55
C ALA A 5 2.11 -20.24 11.07
N SER A 6 1.92 -21.43 11.65
CA SER A 6 0.70 -21.75 12.38
C SER A 6 0.64 -20.92 13.66
N LEU A 7 -0.53 -20.36 14.00
CA LEU A 7 -0.75 -19.63 15.25
C LEU A 7 -0.44 -20.49 16.51
N ARG A 8 -0.53 -21.84 16.39
CA ARG A 8 -0.18 -22.77 17.47
C ARG A 8 1.33 -22.92 17.68
N MET A 9 2.14 -22.46 16.73
CA MET A 9 3.60 -22.58 16.73
C MET A 9 4.28 -21.20 16.81
N SER A 10 3.59 -20.18 17.28
CA SER A 10 4.11 -18.82 17.41
C SER A 10 5.25 -18.78 18.45
N SER A 11 6.46 -19.01 17.99
CA SER A 11 7.68 -18.57 18.67
C SER A 11 8.15 -17.27 18.05
N GLU A 12 8.93 -16.48 18.77
CA GLU A 12 9.53 -15.25 18.24
C GLU A 12 10.27 -15.54 16.93
N GLN A 13 10.02 -14.71 15.91
CA GLN A 13 10.72 -14.78 14.64
C GLN A 13 12.19 -14.45 14.86
N LYS A 14 13.10 -15.41 14.63
CA LYS A 14 14.53 -15.12 14.62
C LYS A 14 14.90 -14.39 13.34
N LEU A 15 15.30 -13.15 13.47
CA LEU A 15 15.78 -12.30 12.38
C LEU A 15 17.31 -12.31 12.34
N LYS A 16 17.89 -12.12 11.17
CA LYS A 16 19.30 -11.76 11.04
C LYS A 16 19.46 -10.28 11.45
N GLU A 17 20.69 -9.90 11.80
CA GLU A 17 21.02 -8.61 12.40
C GLU A 17 20.49 -7.36 11.63
N GLU A 18 20.30 -7.48 10.31
CA GLU A 18 19.80 -6.41 9.45
C GLU A 18 18.37 -6.65 8.92
N ASP A 19 17.77 -7.81 9.20
CA ASP A 19 16.43 -8.15 8.72
C ASP A 19 15.35 -7.45 9.57
N LYS A 20 14.26 -7.04 8.92
CA LYS A 20 13.08 -6.46 9.58
C LYS A 20 11.80 -7.17 9.13
N ILE A 21 10.88 -7.35 10.06
CA ILE A 21 9.50 -7.73 9.72
C ILE A 21 8.82 -6.47 9.17
N VAL A 22 8.48 -6.48 7.89
CA VAL A 22 7.81 -5.35 7.22
C VAL A 22 6.30 -5.47 7.22
N ALA A 23 5.77 -6.68 7.39
CA ALA A 23 4.35 -6.94 7.51
C ALA A 23 4.11 -8.22 8.32
N HIS A 24 3.08 -8.18 9.15
CA HIS A 24 2.53 -9.34 9.85
C HIS A 24 1.04 -9.39 9.56
N LEU A 25 0.54 -10.53 9.11
CA LEU A 25 -0.85 -10.71 8.72
C LEU A 25 -1.38 -12.03 9.28
N GLU A 26 -2.42 -11.97 10.06
CA GLU A 26 -3.18 -13.14 10.50
C GLU A 26 -4.31 -13.42 9.53
N THR A 27 -4.33 -14.61 8.95
CA THR A 27 -5.27 -14.93 7.89
C THR A 27 -5.44 -16.44 7.69
N THR A 28 -6.23 -16.83 6.70
CA THR A 28 -6.44 -18.22 6.31
C THR A 28 -5.69 -18.57 5.03
N ASN A 29 -5.38 -19.85 4.83
CA ASN A 29 -4.69 -20.34 3.62
C ASN A 29 -5.52 -20.16 2.32
N ARG A 30 -6.79 -19.80 2.43
CA ARG A 30 -7.71 -19.63 1.28
C ARG A 30 -7.64 -18.26 0.63
N ILE A 31 -6.98 -17.28 1.26
CA ILE A 31 -6.89 -15.93 0.71
C ILE A 31 -5.93 -15.86 -0.48
N GLU A 32 -6.17 -14.89 -1.33
CA GLU A 32 -5.23 -14.50 -2.37
C GLU A 32 -4.32 -13.38 -1.87
N LEU A 33 -3.06 -13.46 -2.26
CA LEU A 33 -2.02 -12.47 -2.02
C LEU A 33 -1.71 -11.77 -3.35
N LEU A 34 -1.76 -10.45 -3.33
CA LEU A 34 -1.46 -9.57 -4.45
C LEU A 34 -0.13 -8.88 -4.16
N PHE A 35 0.90 -9.16 -4.95
CA PHE A 35 2.22 -8.55 -4.83
C PHE A 35 2.39 -7.48 -5.90
N PHE A 36 2.28 -6.23 -5.53
CA PHE A 36 2.54 -5.09 -6.40
C PHE A 36 4.04 -4.86 -6.51
N THR A 37 4.51 -4.54 -7.73
CA THR A 37 5.93 -4.33 -7.99
C THR A 37 6.22 -2.93 -8.51
N ASN A 38 7.48 -2.50 -8.40
CA ASN A 38 7.97 -1.22 -8.92
C ASN A 38 7.86 -1.09 -10.46
N GLN A 39 7.56 -2.18 -11.17
CA GLN A 39 7.35 -2.20 -12.63
C GLN A 39 5.86 -2.13 -13.01
N GLN A 40 5.00 -1.58 -12.15
CA GLN A 40 3.54 -1.45 -12.36
C GLN A 40 2.86 -2.78 -12.67
N GLN A 41 3.34 -3.86 -12.06
CA GLN A 41 2.78 -5.18 -12.20
C GLN A 41 2.19 -5.64 -10.87
N VAL A 42 1.25 -6.57 -10.91
CA VAL A 42 0.79 -7.29 -9.74
C VAL A 42 0.81 -8.79 -10.00
N TYR A 43 1.45 -9.52 -9.11
CA TYR A 43 1.46 -10.97 -9.11
C TYR A 43 0.45 -11.49 -8.11
N LYS A 44 -0.29 -12.50 -8.52
CA LYS A 44 -1.37 -13.12 -7.75
C LYS A 44 -0.98 -14.54 -7.39
N THR A 45 -1.15 -14.91 -6.13
CA THR A 45 -0.93 -16.25 -5.64
C THR A 45 -1.83 -16.52 -4.44
N ARG A 46 -2.07 -17.77 -4.12
CA ARG A 46 -2.79 -18.15 -2.89
C ARG A 46 -1.81 -18.25 -1.73
N ALA A 47 -2.27 -17.92 -0.53
CA ALA A 47 -1.46 -18.12 0.68
C ALA A 47 -1.02 -19.58 0.85
N SER A 48 -1.86 -20.53 0.41
CA SER A 48 -1.54 -21.97 0.43
C SER A 48 -0.39 -22.40 -0.50
N GLU A 49 0.03 -21.55 -1.44
CA GLU A 49 1.20 -21.84 -2.31
C GLU A 49 2.53 -21.65 -1.56
N PHE A 50 2.50 -20.99 -0.40
CA PHE A 50 3.64 -20.86 0.51
C PHE A 50 3.60 -21.98 1.55
N GLY A 51 4.68 -22.73 1.65
CA GLY A 51 4.76 -23.84 2.61
C GLY A 51 4.81 -23.37 4.05
N GLU A 52 4.06 -24.02 4.94
CA GLU A 52 4.18 -23.75 6.38
C GLU A 52 5.59 -24.04 6.87
N SER A 53 6.12 -23.17 7.69
CA SER A 53 7.45 -23.32 8.28
C SER A 53 7.46 -22.81 9.72
N LYS A 54 8.45 -23.25 10.50
CA LYS A 54 8.67 -22.70 11.83
C LYS A 54 9.10 -21.24 11.71
N ALA A 55 8.69 -20.39 12.65
CA ALA A 55 9.09 -18.99 12.67
C ALA A 55 10.62 -18.75 12.63
N SER A 56 11.40 -19.73 13.12
CA SER A 56 12.87 -19.70 13.09
C SER A 56 13.50 -20.06 11.74
N VAL A 57 12.72 -20.50 10.76
CA VAL A 57 13.21 -20.92 9.44
C VAL A 57 13.07 -19.77 8.45
N LEU A 58 14.04 -19.62 7.55
CA LEU A 58 13.95 -18.71 6.42
C LEU A 58 12.80 -19.19 5.51
N GLY A 59 11.75 -18.36 5.38
CA GLY A 59 10.63 -18.63 4.50
C GLY A 59 10.96 -18.54 3.01
N ASP A 60 9.92 -18.64 2.19
CA ASP A 60 10.04 -18.57 0.74
C ASP A 60 10.59 -17.20 0.28
N TYR A 61 11.53 -17.21 -0.64
CA TYR A 61 12.03 -16.00 -1.31
C TYR A 61 11.05 -15.57 -2.40
N VAL A 62 10.28 -14.52 -2.12
CA VAL A 62 9.15 -14.07 -2.93
C VAL A 62 9.50 -13.80 -4.40
N PRO A 63 10.61 -13.11 -4.75
CA PRO A 63 10.98 -12.89 -6.15
C PRO A 63 11.13 -14.18 -6.95
N ALA A 64 11.83 -15.17 -6.41
CA ALA A 64 11.99 -16.47 -7.08
C ALA A 64 10.67 -17.23 -7.15
N LYS A 65 9.86 -17.21 -6.10
CA LYS A 65 8.56 -17.91 -6.03
C LYS A 65 7.57 -17.37 -7.05
N LEU A 66 7.58 -16.07 -7.29
CA LEU A 66 6.68 -15.38 -8.23
C LEU A 66 7.26 -15.26 -9.64
N GLY A 67 8.54 -15.56 -9.84
CA GLY A 67 9.22 -15.38 -11.12
C GLY A 67 9.34 -13.92 -11.52
N LEU A 68 9.76 -13.05 -10.59
CA LEU A 68 9.98 -11.64 -10.87
C LEU A 68 11.15 -11.48 -11.84
N SER A 69 11.08 -10.44 -12.67
CA SER A 69 12.16 -10.07 -13.58
C SER A 69 13.36 -9.47 -12.81
N ASP A 70 14.53 -9.43 -13.43
CA ASP A 70 15.71 -8.78 -12.84
C ASP A 70 15.42 -7.30 -12.53
N GLY A 71 15.76 -6.86 -11.31
CA GLY A 71 15.51 -5.51 -10.84
C GLY A 71 14.02 -5.21 -10.51
N GLU A 72 13.14 -6.19 -10.65
CA GLU A 72 11.75 -6.05 -10.23
C GLU A 72 11.63 -6.32 -8.72
N LEU A 73 11.08 -5.36 -7.98
CA LEU A 73 10.95 -5.39 -6.53
C LEU A 73 9.49 -5.33 -6.12
N VAL A 74 9.12 -6.12 -5.12
CA VAL A 74 7.80 -6.01 -4.46
C VAL A 74 7.77 -4.72 -3.65
N VAL A 75 6.79 -3.84 -3.93
CA VAL A 75 6.58 -2.59 -3.19
C VAL A 75 5.47 -2.71 -2.16
N GLN A 76 4.50 -3.60 -2.37
CA GLN A 76 3.40 -3.83 -1.45
C GLN A 76 2.81 -5.21 -1.63
N MET A 77 2.41 -5.84 -0.51
CA MET A 77 1.59 -7.04 -0.48
C MET A 77 0.20 -6.69 0.07
N ILE A 78 -0.84 -7.12 -0.63
CA ILE A 78 -2.24 -6.99 -0.23
C ILE A 78 -2.84 -8.38 -0.13
N ALA A 79 -3.56 -8.63 0.95
CA ALA A 79 -4.30 -9.88 1.14
C ALA A 79 -5.79 -9.63 0.92
N THR A 80 -6.45 -10.55 0.24
CA THR A 80 -7.89 -10.44 -0.01
C THR A 80 -8.56 -11.81 -0.07
N ALA A 81 -9.77 -11.89 0.49
CA ALA A 81 -10.60 -13.11 0.42
C ALA A 81 -11.60 -13.04 -0.75
N ASP A 82 -12.10 -11.86 -1.06
CA ASP A 82 -13.25 -11.63 -1.93
C ASP A 82 -13.11 -10.42 -2.86
N TYR A 83 -11.96 -9.77 -2.88
CA TYR A 83 -11.70 -8.55 -3.65
C TYR A 83 -12.63 -7.37 -3.31
N SER A 84 -13.16 -7.33 -2.09
CA SER A 84 -13.95 -6.21 -1.58
C SER A 84 -13.05 -5.06 -1.11
N GLY A 85 -13.63 -3.84 -1.05
CA GLY A 85 -12.89 -2.62 -0.73
C GLY A 85 -12.14 -2.02 -1.89
N ASP A 86 -11.31 -1.03 -1.62
CA ASP A 86 -10.57 -0.27 -2.62
C ASP A 86 -9.08 -0.18 -2.29
N LEU A 87 -8.27 0.10 -3.30
CA LEU A 87 -6.88 0.51 -3.15
C LEU A 87 -6.73 1.98 -3.50
N LEU A 88 -5.99 2.72 -2.67
CA LEU A 88 -5.60 4.09 -2.95
C LEU A 88 -4.10 4.14 -3.25
N PHE A 89 -3.78 4.47 -4.48
CA PHE A 89 -2.41 4.70 -4.95
C PHE A 89 -2.08 6.17 -4.81
N VAL A 90 -1.08 6.50 -4.02
CA VAL A 90 -0.61 7.87 -3.83
C VAL A 90 0.71 8.06 -4.55
N PHE A 91 0.81 9.10 -5.37
CA PHE A 91 1.94 9.38 -6.24
C PHE A 91 2.72 10.62 -5.80
N ALA A 92 4.01 10.64 -6.11
CA ALA A 92 4.92 11.72 -5.77
C ALA A 92 4.47 13.09 -6.32
N ASN A 93 3.75 13.12 -7.44
CA ASN A 93 3.23 14.35 -8.06
C ASN A 93 1.97 14.94 -7.38
N GLY A 94 1.59 14.41 -6.23
CA GLY A 94 0.42 14.90 -5.46
C GLY A 94 -0.92 14.37 -5.96
N LYS A 95 -0.93 13.46 -6.93
CA LYS A 95 -2.14 12.76 -7.36
C LYS A 95 -2.38 11.51 -6.54
N ALA A 96 -3.64 11.12 -6.45
CA ALA A 96 -4.04 9.82 -5.91
C ALA A 96 -5.14 9.18 -6.77
N ALA A 97 -5.04 7.87 -6.92
CA ALA A 97 -5.99 7.06 -7.69
C ALA A 97 -6.66 6.03 -6.76
N ARG A 98 -7.97 6.11 -6.62
CA ARG A 98 -8.77 5.11 -5.91
C ARG A 98 -9.30 4.09 -6.92
N VAL A 99 -8.96 2.82 -6.71
CA VAL A 99 -9.31 1.72 -7.62
C VAL A 99 -9.97 0.61 -6.82
N PRO A 100 -11.18 0.15 -7.19
CA PRO A 100 -11.80 -0.99 -6.53
C PRO A 100 -10.91 -2.22 -6.59
N LEU A 101 -10.78 -2.94 -5.48
CA LEU A 101 -9.96 -4.15 -5.42
C LEU A 101 -10.48 -5.22 -6.41
N SER A 102 -11.78 -5.22 -6.70
CA SER A 102 -12.41 -6.05 -7.73
C SER A 102 -11.83 -5.86 -9.14
N ALA A 103 -11.18 -4.73 -9.44
CA ALA A 103 -10.49 -4.51 -10.71
C ALA A 103 -9.28 -5.45 -10.92
N TYR A 104 -8.79 -6.07 -9.84
CA TYR A 104 -7.71 -7.05 -9.86
C TYR A 104 -8.21 -8.50 -9.84
N ALA A 105 -9.51 -8.71 -9.64
CA ALA A 105 -10.13 -10.02 -9.80
C ALA A 105 -10.06 -10.46 -11.27
N THR A 106 -9.79 -11.72 -11.50
CA THR A 106 -9.72 -12.30 -12.86
C THR A 106 -10.59 -13.54 -12.96
N LYS A 107 -11.32 -13.69 -14.04
CA LYS A 107 -12.13 -14.89 -14.31
C LYS A 107 -11.27 -16.12 -14.59
N THR A 108 -10.02 -15.92 -15.01
CA THR A 108 -9.05 -16.95 -15.31
C THR A 108 -7.93 -16.93 -14.29
N ASN A 109 -7.24 -18.04 -14.11
CA ASN A 109 -6.12 -18.16 -13.16
C ASN A 109 -4.86 -17.40 -13.67
N ARG A 110 -5.01 -16.11 -13.92
CA ARG A 110 -3.89 -15.25 -14.31
C ARG A 110 -3.05 -14.92 -13.07
N LYS A 111 -1.81 -15.37 -13.10
CA LYS A 111 -0.84 -15.13 -12.02
C LYS A 111 -0.21 -13.74 -12.08
N LYS A 112 -0.27 -13.03 -13.21
CA LYS A 112 0.37 -11.73 -13.43
C LYS A 112 -0.56 -10.79 -14.21
N LEU A 113 -0.72 -9.56 -13.72
CA LEU A 113 -1.42 -8.48 -14.40
C LEU A 113 -0.45 -7.32 -14.61
N GLN A 114 -0.42 -6.82 -15.84
CA GLN A 114 0.30 -5.60 -16.21
C GLN A 114 -0.58 -4.37 -15.98
N ASN A 115 0.04 -3.18 -15.96
CA ASN A 115 -0.64 -1.92 -15.75
C ASN A 115 -1.50 -1.94 -14.47
N ALA A 116 -0.89 -2.41 -13.39
CA ALA A 116 -1.57 -2.53 -12.11
C ALA A 116 -1.83 -1.17 -11.45
N TYR A 117 -1.05 -0.17 -11.80
CA TYR A 117 -1.21 1.23 -11.41
C TYR A 117 -0.45 2.12 -12.40
N SER A 118 -0.66 3.44 -12.33
CA SER A 118 -0.02 4.39 -13.23
C SER A 118 1.48 4.52 -13.00
N GLY A 119 2.28 4.38 -14.05
CA GLY A 119 3.73 4.61 -14.04
C GLY A 119 4.15 6.06 -14.36
N LYS A 120 3.20 7.01 -14.49
CA LYS A 120 3.50 8.39 -14.91
C LYS A 120 4.14 9.27 -13.82
N SER A 121 4.13 8.79 -12.58
CA SER A 121 4.82 9.42 -11.45
C SER A 121 5.25 8.33 -10.49
N PRO A 122 6.35 8.50 -9.74
CA PRO A 122 6.74 7.54 -8.72
C PRO A 122 5.62 7.25 -7.74
N LEU A 123 5.41 5.97 -7.44
CA LEU A 123 4.49 5.53 -6.42
C LEU A 123 5.10 5.82 -5.04
N VAL A 124 4.33 6.46 -4.17
CA VAL A 124 4.72 6.70 -2.77
C VAL A 124 4.18 5.60 -1.87
N GLN A 125 2.88 5.29 -2.01
CA GLN A 125 2.23 4.29 -1.16
C GLN A 125 1.01 3.69 -1.84
N ILE A 126 0.70 2.43 -1.50
CA ILE A 126 -0.58 1.77 -1.75
C ILE A 126 -1.27 1.59 -0.40
N LEU A 127 -2.47 2.15 -0.25
CA LEU A 127 -3.26 2.05 0.96
C LEU A 127 -4.51 1.22 0.68
N GLN A 128 -4.84 0.30 1.57
CA GLN A 128 -6.05 -0.51 1.46
C GLN A 128 -7.19 0.16 2.24
N ILE A 129 -8.31 0.43 1.54
CA ILE A 129 -9.54 0.95 2.12
C ILE A 129 -10.45 -0.27 2.35
N PRO A 130 -10.80 -0.59 3.61
CA PRO A 130 -11.64 -1.74 3.91
C PRO A 130 -13.02 -1.64 3.26
N SER A 131 -13.62 -2.79 2.99
CA SER A 131 -15.03 -2.88 2.59
C SER A 131 -15.94 -2.38 3.72
N GLY A 132 -16.99 -1.65 3.34
CA GLY A 132 -17.94 -1.10 4.31
C GLY A 132 -17.56 0.27 4.88
N GLU A 133 -16.32 0.70 4.70
CA GLU A 133 -15.89 2.04 5.09
C GLU A 133 -16.27 3.06 4.02
N ALA A 134 -17.21 3.94 4.33
CA ALA A 134 -17.64 5.00 3.42
C ALA A 134 -16.50 5.98 3.11
N SER A 135 -15.64 6.23 4.11
CA SER A 135 -14.48 7.12 3.99
C SER A 135 -13.45 6.81 5.07
N CYS A 136 -12.18 6.91 4.72
CA CYS A 136 -11.05 6.84 5.65
C CYS A 136 -10.26 8.14 5.60
N PRO A 137 -9.76 8.65 6.74
CA PRO A 137 -8.87 9.80 6.76
C PRO A 137 -7.48 9.40 6.27
N VAL A 138 -7.00 10.05 5.22
CA VAL A 138 -5.67 9.84 4.65
C VAL A 138 -4.80 11.05 4.91
N PHE A 139 -3.70 10.83 5.60
CA PHE A 139 -2.66 11.82 5.82
C PHE A 139 -1.63 11.73 4.70
N ILE A 140 -1.31 12.86 4.08
CA ILE A 140 -0.34 12.97 3.00
C ILE A 140 0.63 14.09 3.33
N ARG A 141 1.93 13.81 3.29
CA ARG A 141 3.00 14.77 3.58
C ARG A 141 3.90 14.96 2.38
N THR A 142 4.43 16.19 2.25
CA THR A 142 5.43 16.55 1.24
C THR A 142 6.80 16.75 1.86
N ASP A 143 7.86 16.60 1.09
CA ASP A 143 9.24 16.91 1.45
C ASP A 143 9.45 18.40 1.78
N GLY A 144 8.54 19.29 1.33
CA GLY A 144 8.47 20.69 1.73
C GLY A 144 7.79 20.94 3.08
N ASN A 145 7.67 19.91 3.94
CA ASN A 145 7.04 19.99 5.25
C ASN A 145 5.61 20.56 5.24
N ARG A 146 4.82 20.17 4.25
CA ARG A 146 3.38 20.44 4.21
C ARG A 146 2.61 19.13 4.36
N ALA A 147 1.47 19.19 5.01
CA ALA A 147 0.60 18.04 5.19
C ALA A 147 -0.85 18.38 4.85
N VAL A 148 -1.53 17.39 4.32
CA VAL A 148 -2.97 17.37 4.01
C VAL A 148 -3.56 16.16 4.73
N LEU A 149 -4.69 16.35 5.40
CA LEU A 149 -5.54 15.27 5.88
C LEU A 149 -6.84 15.32 5.07
N ALA A 150 -6.99 14.39 4.14
CA ALA A 150 -8.13 14.31 3.24
C ALA A 150 -8.96 13.06 3.51
N GLU A 151 -10.25 13.13 3.23
CA GLU A 151 -11.14 11.97 3.25
C GLU A 151 -11.08 11.22 1.93
N THR A 152 -11.02 9.88 1.97
CA THR A 152 -11.00 9.05 0.74
C THR A 152 -12.27 9.21 -0.09
N SER A 153 -13.38 9.63 0.50
CA SER A 153 -14.63 9.97 -0.19
C SER A 153 -14.50 11.14 -1.17
N LEU A 154 -13.51 12.00 -1.00
CA LEU A 154 -13.20 13.08 -1.95
C LEU A 154 -12.56 12.56 -3.25
N ILE A 155 -12.10 11.31 -3.26
CA ILE A 155 -11.39 10.69 -4.38
C ILE A 155 -12.31 9.66 -5.01
N ALA A 156 -12.92 10.01 -6.14
CA ALA A 156 -13.82 9.10 -6.84
C ALA A 156 -13.09 7.84 -7.32
N ALA A 157 -13.67 6.68 -7.07
CA ALA A 157 -13.13 5.41 -7.52
C ALA A 157 -13.18 5.30 -9.06
N LYS A 158 -12.14 4.72 -9.65
CA LYS A 158 -12.01 4.46 -11.10
C LYS A 158 -11.74 2.97 -11.32
N ALA A 159 -12.51 2.34 -12.19
CA ALA A 159 -12.33 0.94 -12.53
C ALA A 159 -11.02 0.66 -13.33
N THR A 160 -10.48 1.68 -13.99
CA THR A 160 -9.23 1.58 -14.77
C THR A 160 -8.03 1.58 -13.84
N ARG A 161 -7.27 0.50 -13.79
CA ARG A 161 -6.14 0.31 -12.87
C ARG A 161 -5.00 1.31 -13.07
N ASP A 162 -4.62 1.61 -14.32
CA ASP A 162 -3.52 2.50 -14.68
C ASP A 162 -3.89 3.99 -14.69
N THR A 163 -5.02 4.34 -14.08
CA THR A 163 -5.44 5.73 -13.93
C THR A 163 -4.45 6.53 -13.09
N GLN A 164 -4.18 7.78 -13.50
CA GLN A 164 -3.40 8.71 -12.67
C GLN A 164 -4.18 9.26 -11.48
N GLY A 165 -5.49 9.05 -11.45
CA GLY A 165 -6.37 9.59 -10.42
C GLY A 165 -6.58 11.09 -10.54
N VAL A 166 -6.82 11.72 -9.39
CA VAL A 166 -7.08 13.16 -9.24
C VAL A 166 -5.97 13.85 -8.46
N GLN A 167 -5.82 15.15 -8.66
CA GLN A 167 -4.92 15.95 -7.83
C GLN A 167 -5.49 16.07 -6.42
N VAL A 168 -4.74 15.65 -5.42
CA VAL A 168 -5.10 15.74 -3.99
C VAL A 168 -4.31 16.83 -3.31
N VAL A 169 -3.00 16.87 -3.56
CA VAL A 169 -2.10 17.86 -2.98
C VAL A 169 -1.60 18.81 -4.06
N THR A 170 -1.83 20.11 -3.88
CA THR A 170 -1.20 21.15 -4.70
C THR A 170 0.23 21.33 -4.23
N LEU A 171 1.18 20.85 -5.02
CA LEU A 171 2.60 20.95 -4.71
C LEU A 171 3.12 22.35 -5.01
N LYS A 172 3.98 22.87 -4.15
CA LYS A 172 4.84 24.00 -4.48
C LYS A 172 6.01 23.53 -5.35
N ALA A 173 6.58 24.43 -6.16
CA ALA A 173 7.65 24.10 -7.10
C ALA A 173 8.74 23.24 -6.46
N LYS A 174 9.14 22.17 -7.16
CA LYS A 174 10.19 21.20 -6.79
C LYS A 174 9.90 20.27 -5.60
N HIS A 175 8.75 20.40 -4.91
CA HIS A 175 8.40 19.50 -3.83
C HIS A 175 7.57 18.32 -4.32
N LEU A 176 7.74 17.18 -3.64
CA LEU A 176 7.05 15.93 -3.92
C LEU A 176 6.32 15.44 -2.68
N VAL A 177 5.30 14.61 -2.87
CA VAL A 177 4.75 13.80 -1.79
C VAL A 177 5.77 12.74 -1.42
N CYS A 178 6.03 12.59 -0.13
CA CYS A 178 7.01 11.64 0.42
C CYS A 178 6.40 10.64 1.41
N GLU A 179 5.15 10.87 1.86
CA GLU A 179 4.48 10.01 2.83
C GLU A 179 2.98 10.01 2.59
N ALA A 180 2.35 8.84 2.73
CA ALA A 180 0.91 8.71 2.79
C ALA A 180 0.52 7.54 3.69
N ARG A 181 -0.49 7.73 4.57
CA ARG A 181 -1.01 6.68 5.44
C ARG A 181 -2.47 6.93 5.82
N ILE A 182 -3.22 5.87 6.03
CA ILE A 182 -4.54 5.95 6.67
C ILE A 182 -4.33 6.17 8.15
N LEU A 183 -5.12 7.06 8.74
CA LEU A 183 -5.10 7.34 10.17
C LEU A 183 -6.21 6.57 10.89
N ASN A 184 -5.91 6.17 12.12
CA ASN A 184 -6.96 5.79 13.04
C ASN A 184 -7.69 7.03 13.59
N GLU A 185 -8.72 6.83 14.40
CA GLU A 185 -9.56 7.91 14.92
C GLU A 185 -8.79 8.88 15.84
N GLU A 186 -7.92 8.34 16.70
CA GLU A 186 -7.08 9.11 17.60
C GLU A 186 -6.10 10.00 16.85
N GLU A 187 -5.35 9.42 15.91
CA GLU A 187 -4.41 10.14 15.04
C GLU A 187 -5.11 11.20 14.20
N SER A 188 -6.28 10.87 13.63
CA SER A 188 -7.09 11.79 12.83
C SER A 188 -7.53 12.99 13.65
N THR A 189 -7.86 12.79 14.92
CA THR A 189 -8.21 13.85 15.87
C THR A 189 -6.97 14.71 16.21
N ALA A 190 -5.84 14.10 16.49
CA ALA A 190 -4.59 14.80 16.77
C ALA A 190 -4.11 15.65 15.58
N LEU A 191 -4.32 15.17 14.37
CA LEU A 191 -3.90 15.83 13.13
C LEU A 191 -5.00 16.66 12.46
N LYS A 192 -6.13 16.92 13.14
CA LYS A 192 -7.29 17.65 12.58
C LYS A 192 -6.96 19.03 11.99
N LYS A 193 -5.88 19.69 12.44
CA LYS A 193 -5.44 20.97 11.90
C LYS A 193 -5.04 20.91 10.40
N TYR A 194 -4.73 19.72 9.87
CA TYR A 194 -4.38 19.50 8.46
C TYR A 194 -5.57 19.07 7.62
N ARG A 195 -6.76 18.89 8.22
CA ARG A 195 -7.97 18.42 7.53
C ARG A 195 -8.43 19.43 6.50
N VAL A 196 -8.71 18.94 5.31
CA VAL A 196 -9.24 19.71 4.20
C VAL A 196 -10.64 19.24 3.82
N LYS A 197 -11.49 20.18 3.39
CA LYS A 197 -12.87 19.88 2.96
C LYS A 197 -12.97 19.59 1.46
N THR A 198 -11.99 20.05 0.70
CA THR A 198 -11.96 19.92 -0.77
C THR A 198 -10.55 19.61 -1.22
N ILE A 199 -10.42 18.96 -2.36
CA ILE A 199 -9.16 18.71 -3.05
C ILE A 199 -9.19 19.34 -4.46
N PRO A 200 -8.05 19.77 -5.01
CA PRO A 200 -6.71 19.75 -4.41
C PRO A 200 -6.48 20.81 -3.33
N ALA A 201 -5.59 20.53 -2.39
CA ALA A 201 -5.24 21.44 -1.31
C ALA A 201 -3.73 21.58 -1.14
N THR A 202 -3.25 22.78 -0.78
CA THR A 202 -1.81 23.02 -0.54
C THR A 202 -1.35 22.47 0.82
N GLY A 203 -2.27 22.23 1.74
CA GLY A 203 -1.98 21.76 3.09
C GLY A 203 -1.37 22.81 4.03
N GLY A 204 -1.31 22.45 5.31
CA GLY A 204 -0.70 23.22 6.39
C GLY A 204 0.80 22.93 6.55
N MET A 205 1.53 23.83 7.21
CA MET A 205 2.94 23.59 7.59
C MET A 205 3.01 22.52 8.69
N ALA A 206 3.90 21.56 8.53
CA ALA A 206 4.03 20.36 9.37
C ALA A 206 5.49 20.14 9.83
N LYS A 207 6.21 21.23 10.15
CA LYS A 207 7.62 21.17 10.55
C LYS A 207 7.87 20.36 11.84
N ASP A 208 6.88 20.37 12.74
CA ASP A 208 7.00 19.76 14.07
C ASP A 208 6.59 18.27 14.10
N LEU A 209 6.17 17.72 12.97
CA LEU A 209 5.88 16.31 12.89
C LEU A 209 7.17 15.52 12.71
N PRO A 210 7.43 14.53 13.60
CA PRO A 210 8.57 13.64 13.40
C PRO A 210 8.46 13.02 12.00
N GLY A 211 9.60 12.93 11.31
CA GLY A 211 9.65 12.18 10.06
C GLY A 211 9.22 10.75 10.37
N SER A 212 8.14 10.28 9.77
CA SER A 212 7.87 8.86 9.78
C SER A 212 9.08 8.20 9.12
N GLY A 213 9.75 7.32 9.85
CA GLY A 213 10.80 6.52 9.24
C GLY A 213 10.18 5.83 8.04
N GLN A 214 10.64 6.20 6.86
CA GLN A 214 10.15 5.69 5.60
C GLN A 214 10.39 4.18 5.60
N MET A 215 9.35 3.39 5.81
CA MET A 215 9.40 1.97 5.48
C MET A 215 9.34 1.84 3.97
N THR A 216 10.44 2.18 3.33
CA THR A 216 10.66 1.80 1.94
C THR A 216 10.96 0.30 1.96
N LEU A 217 10.07 -0.48 1.41
CA LEU A 217 10.38 -1.85 1.04
C LEU A 217 11.40 -1.79 -0.11
N LEU A 218 12.68 -1.87 0.24
CA LEU A 218 13.76 -2.09 -0.71
C LEU A 218 13.94 -3.58 -0.96
#